data_9b0596661220ca8e44b7885876f2b43c
#
_entry.id   9b0596661220ca8e44b7885876f2b43c
#
_cell.length_a   1.000
_cell.length_b   1.000
_cell.length_c   1.000
_cell.angle_alpha   90.00
_cell.angle_beta   90.00
_cell.angle_gamma   90.00
#
_symmetry.space_group_name_H-M   'P 1'
#
loop_
_entity.id
_entity.type
_entity.pdbx_description
1 polymer ?
#
loop_
_entity_poly.entity_id
_entity_poly.type
_entity_poly.pdbx_seq_one_letter_code
_entity_poly.pdbx_strand_id
1 'polypeptide(L)'
;MAIQIHNKKKGFALKIVNALISVLYFPVRVLSKKPELSKLAPEKILLLRLDHIGDVVMTSPAFSSVRERFPKSKILLLTDTVGQQLFGEDPRIDEVLVYNWPWVHQKKNNRFTTEKVRELLMLIRRLRHENIDLLIDFRGDLRFIVLFGILTGAKIRVSNSRCGNNSLLHASSQYDVSKHEVERSLEVLECFGPQDNPGRPRIYLTEREIPAIRKKVELLTGEAFPNKLAIIAPYSSKDVKSWPASYFSEVISALSADGYTVIVAGTKDDSEDAQLMISGMNGKVYSLAGETSIRELAALVSVASMVVGVDTGVLHVAACFDVPIVAIFGSTRSIEFRPYSPFARILETSTCRCNQFLHDQCDYPVNGYAECLATLRPSQVLKAIAEIKLNPIISE
;
A
#
# COMPACT_ATOMS: atom_id res chain seq x y z
N MET A 1 12.32 -13.29 -19.89
CA MET A 1 11.58 -12.91 -18.67
C MET A 1 10.08 -12.98 -18.93
N ALA A 2 9.32 -13.61 -18.07
CA ALA A 2 7.88 -13.73 -18.24
C ALA A 2 7.21 -12.43 -17.78
N ILE A 3 6.41 -11.83 -18.66
CA ILE A 3 5.57 -10.66 -18.31
C ILE A 3 4.44 -11.15 -17.43
N GLN A 4 4.37 -10.66 -16.19
CA GLN A 4 3.38 -11.07 -15.21
C GLN A 4 2.11 -10.22 -15.31
N ILE A 5 1.28 -10.52 -16.31
CA ILE A 5 -0.04 -9.92 -16.50
C ILE A 5 -1.06 -11.04 -16.62
N HIS A 6 -2.05 -11.07 -15.73
CA HIS A 6 -3.10 -12.11 -15.68
C HIS A 6 -3.94 -12.19 -16.97
N ASN A 7 -4.11 -11.09 -17.69
CA ASN A 7 -4.84 -11.09 -18.97
C ASN A 7 -3.92 -11.47 -20.13
N LYS A 8 -4.07 -12.70 -20.66
CA LYS A 8 -3.26 -13.25 -21.76
C LYS A 8 -3.18 -12.35 -23.00
N LYS A 9 -4.32 -11.70 -23.38
CA LYS A 9 -4.35 -10.79 -24.55
C LYS A 9 -3.54 -9.50 -24.28
N LYS A 10 -3.68 -8.91 -23.07
CA LYS A 10 -2.86 -7.75 -22.67
C LYS A 10 -1.39 -8.12 -22.55
N GLY A 11 -1.07 -9.30 -22.03
CA GLY A 11 0.30 -9.80 -21.95
C GLY A 11 0.96 -9.98 -23.33
N PHE A 12 0.22 -10.50 -24.32
CA PHE A 12 0.71 -10.64 -25.69
C PHE A 12 0.97 -9.27 -26.37
N ALA A 13 -0.01 -8.35 -26.27
CA ALA A 13 0.14 -6.99 -26.78
C ALA A 13 1.36 -6.28 -26.17
N LEU A 14 1.58 -6.43 -24.86
CA LEU A 14 2.73 -5.85 -24.19
C LEU A 14 4.07 -6.46 -24.67
N LYS A 15 4.12 -7.75 -24.99
CA LYS A 15 5.32 -8.39 -25.59
C LYS A 15 5.67 -7.75 -26.93
N ILE A 16 4.68 -7.50 -27.79
CA ILE A 16 4.90 -6.83 -29.08
C ILE A 16 5.42 -5.41 -28.86
N VAL A 17 4.75 -4.64 -27.98
CA VAL A 17 5.17 -3.28 -27.66
C VAL A 17 6.59 -3.25 -27.09
N ASN A 18 6.94 -4.16 -26.19
CA ASN A 18 8.31 -4.28 -25.66
C ASN A 18 9.34 -4.62 -26.75
N ALA A 19 9.01 -5.51 -27.68
CA ALA A 19 9.89 -5.85 -28.79
C ALA A 19 10.13 -4.64 -29.71
N LEU A 20 9.08 -3.91 -30.07
CA LEU A 20 9.19 -2.69 -30.88
C LEU A 20 10.03 -1.61 -30.18
N ILE A 21 9.77 -1.36 -28.90
CA ILE A 21 10.56 -0.41 -28.11
C ILE A 21 12.03 -0.84 -28.04
N SER A 22 12.29 -2.14 -27.85
CA SER A 22 13.67 -2.66 -27.79
C SER A 22 14.42 -2.42 -29.08
N VAL A 23 13.76 -2.61 -30.23
CA VAL A 23 14.37 -2.33 -31.56
C VAL A 23 14.61 -0.84 -31.75
N LEU A 24 13.62 0.00 -31.46
CA LEU A 24 13.72 1.46 -31.61
C LEU A 24 14.78 2.08 -30.67
N TYR A 25 14.88 1.56 -29.45
CA TYR A 25 15.82 2.09 -28.45
C TYR A 25 17.22 1.45 -28.51
N PHE A 26 17.40 0.40 -29.33
CA PHE A 26 18.66 -0.31 -29.46
C PHE A 26 19.85 0.60 -29.81
N PRO A 27 19.76 1.51 -30.82
CA PRO A 27 20.85 2.41 -31.13
C PRO A 27 21.26 3.32 -29.96
N VAL A 28 20.30 3.87 -29.28
CA VAL A 28 20.51 4.72 -28.08
C VAL A 28 21.26 3.95 -27.00
N ARG A 29 20.85 2.70 -26.76
CA ARG A 29 21.47 1.82 -25.76
C ARG A 29 22.90 1.44 -26.08
N VAL A 30 23.20 1.18 -27.35
CA VAL A 30 24.55 0.80 -27.79
C VAL A 30 25.51 1.99 -27.72
N LEU A 31 25.03 3.18 -28.08
CA LEU A 31 25.82 4.41 -28.07
C LEU A 31 26.00 5.04 -26.69
N SER A 32 25.13 4.71 -25.74
CA SER A 32 25.20 5.24 -24.38
C SER A 32 26.16 4.42 -23.53
N LYS A 33 27.14 5.07 -22.90
CA LYS A 33 27.95 4.43 -21.85
C LYS A 33 27.05 4.07 -20.68
N LYS A 34 27.14 2.82 -20.22
CA LYS A 34 26.43 2.41 -19.01
C LYS A 34 27.03 3.15 -17.81
N PRO A 35 26.23 3.92 -17.05
CA PRO A 35 26.74 4.59 -15.86
C PRO A 35 27.11 3.56 -14.78
N GLU A 36 28.16 3.85 -14.02
CA GLU A 36 28.48 3.08 -12.81
C GLU A 36 27.55 3.55 -11.68
N LEU A 37 26.45 2.81 -11.48
CA LEU A 37 25.35 3.24 -10.58
C LEU A 37 25.79 3.32 -9.12
N SER A 38 26.76 2.52 -8.69
CA SER A 38 27.31 2.55 -7.33
C SER A 38 28.03 3.86 -6.98
N LYS A 39 28.52 4.60 -8.00
CA LYS A 39 29.19 5.90 -7.82
C LYS A 39 28.30 7.10 -8.15
N LEU A 40 27.02 6.85 -8.38
CA LEU A 40 26.10 7.92 -8.74
C LEU A 40 25.92 8.92 -7.59
N ALA A 41 25.91 10.20 -7.92
CA ALA A 41 25.63 11.31 -7.01
C ALA A 41 24.58 12.26 -7.66
N PRO A 42 23.30 11.86 -7.71
CA PRO A 42 22.25 12.65 -8.34
C PRO A 42 21.94 13.88 -7.49
N GLU A 43 21.70 15.03 -8.12
CA GLU A 43 21.19 16.20 -7.43
C GLU A 43 19.68 16.08 -7.19
N LYS A 44 18.94 15.51 -8.16
CA LYS A 44 17.48 15.37 -8.09
C LYS A 44 17.05 13.93 -8.41
N ILE A 45 16.26 13.39 -7.51
CA ILE A 45 15.70 12.03 -7.60
C ILE A 45 14.19 12.12 -7.66
N LEU A 46 13.58 11.42 -8.61
CA LEU A 46 12.15 11.22 -8.71
C LEU A 46 11.79 9.78 -8.34
N LEU A 47 11.07 9.61 -7.24
CA LEU A 47 10.48 8.34 -6.81
C LEU A 47 9.07 8.24 -7.39
N LEU A 48 8.74 7.12 -8.02
CA LEU A 48 7.41 6.87 -8.57
C LEU A 48 6.71 5.75 -7.82
N ARG A 49 5.54 6.07 -7.23
CA ARG A 49 4.59 5.10 -6.70
C ARG A 49 3.16 5.63 -6.84
N LEU A 50 2.59 5.45 -8.03
CA LEU A 50 1.20 5.78 -8.38
C LEU A 50 0.36 4.52 -8.26
N ASP A 51 -0.02 4.15 -7.02
CA ASP A 51 -0.66 2.88 -6.71
C ASP A 51 -1.64 3.01 -5.53
N HIS A 52 -2.22 1.88 -5.08
CA HIS A 52 -3.09 1.86 -3.89
C HIS A 52 -2.32 2.20 -2.60
N ILE A 53 -3.05 2.61 -1.56
CA ILE A 53 -2.51 3.01 -0.25
C ILE A 53 -1.49 2.01 0.28
N GLY A 54 -1.86 0.71 0.30
CA GLY A 54 -0.99 -0.34 0.80
C GLY A 54 0.34 -0.41 0.07
N ASP A 55 0.31 -0.27 -1.26
CA ASP A 55 1.50 -0.31 -2.10
C ASP A 55 2.46 0.86 -1.82
N VAL A 56 1.91 2.08 -1.63
CA VAL A 56 2.73 3.26 -1.30
C VAL A 56 3.35 3.10 0.08
N VAL A 57 2.58 2.63 1.06
CA VAL A 57 3.05 2.37 2.43
C VAL A 57 4.15 1.30 2.43
N MET A 58 3.94 0.18 1.74
CA MET A 58 4.94 -0.90 1.64
C MET A 58 6.23 -0.46 0.92
N THR A 59 6.18 0.60 0.12
CA THR A 59 7.38 1.17 -0.51
C THR A 59 8.17 2.10 0.43
N SER A 60 7.58 2.54 1.53
CA SER A 60 8.21 3.57 2.40
C SER A 60 9.55 3.18 3.04
N PRO A 61 9.91 1.89 3.27
CA PRO A 61 11.28 1.53 3.65
C PRO A 61 12.34 1.94 2.60
N ALA A 62 11.98 1.84 1.31
CA ALA A 62 12.86 2.28 0.23
C ALA A 62 13.14 3.79 0.25
N PHE A 63 12.24 4.61 0.84
CA PHE A 63 12.49 6.06 1.02
C PHE A 63 13.66 6.29 1.98
N SER A 64 13.76 5.49 3.06
CA SER A 64 14.90 5.53 3.98
C SER A 64 16.20 5.19 3.26
N SER A 65 16.23 4.07 2.53
CA SER A 65 17.42 3.64 1.78
C SER A 65 17.86 4.68 0.75
N VAL A 66 16.92 5.33 0.05
CA VAL A 66 17.25 6.38 -0.91
C VAL A 66 17.81 7.62 -0.21
N ARG A 67 17.21 8.06 0.91
CA ARG A 67 17.68 9.22 1.67
C ARG A 67 19.06 8.96 2.30
N GLU A 68 19.30 7.79 2.84
CA GLU A 68 20.60 7.37 3.41
C GLU A 68 21.67 7.32 2.32
N ARG A 69 21.32 6.74 1.17
CA ARG A 69 22.28 6.62 0.06
C ARG A 69 22.59 7.95 -0.63
N PHE A 70 21.62 8.85 -0.68
CA PHE A 70 21.70 10.14 -1.35
C PHE A 70 21.30 11.30 -0.43
N PRO A 71 22.04 11.55 0.67
CA PRO A 71 21.62 12.48 1.73
C PRO A 71 21.50 13.94 1.27
N LYS A 72 22.19 14.32 0.20
CA LYS A 72 22.21 15.70 -0.34
C LYS A 72 21.26 15.91 -1.51
N SER A 73 20.65 14.85 -2.04
CA SER A 73 19.77 14.95 -3.18
C SER A 73 18.41 15.53 -2.80
N LYS A 74 17.83 16.33 -3.69
CA LYS A 74 16.41 16.70 -3.63
C LYS A 74 15.59 15.47 -4.07
N ILE A 75 14.82 14.91 -3.16
CA ILE A 75 13.96 13.73 -3.41
C ILE A 75 12.52 14.19 -3.61
N LEU A 76 12.00 13.94 -4.80
CA LEU A 76 10.60 14.17 -5.17
C LEU A 76 9.88 12.82 -5.17
N LEU A 77 8.69 12.75 -4.55
CA LEU A 77 7.81 11.58 -4.63
C LEU A 77 6.61 11.92 -5.52
N LEU A 78 6.43 11.20 -6.61
CA LEU A 78 5.19 11.29 -7.40
C LEU A 78 4.26 10.14 -7.00
N THR A 79 3.13 10.52 -6.43
CA THR A 79 2.10 9.63 -5.90
C THR A 79 0.69 10.20 -6.16
N ASP A 80 -0.36 9.55 -5.63
CA ASP A 80 -1.73 10.06 -5.68
C ASP A 80 -2.06 10.99 -4.47
N THR A 81 -3.29 11.47 -4.42
CA THR A 81 -3.76 12.33 -3.31
C THR A 81 -3.66 11.64 -1.96
N VAL A 82 -3.87 10.32 -1.89
CA VAL A 82 -3.79 9.58 -0.62
C VAL A 82 -2.35 9.43 -0.17
N GLY A 83 -1.45 9.10 -1.09
CA GLY A 83 -0.01 9.06 -0.82
C GLY A 83 0.53 10.43 -0.37
N GLN A 84 0.04 11.52 -0.98
CA GLN A 84 0.40 12.88 -0.57
C GLN A 84 -0.07 13.19 0.86
N GLN A 85 -1.27 12.77 1.24
CA GLN A 85 -1.72 12.94 2.62
C GLN A 85 -0.84 12.17 3.62
N LEU A 86 -0.39 10.96 3.29
CA LEU A 86 0.43 10.14 4.19
C LEU A 86 1.90 10.60 4.27
N PHE A 87 2.47 11.06 3.15
CA PHE A 87 3.91 11.32 3.03
C PHE A 87 4.25 12.79 2.75
N GLY A 88 3.27 13.69 2.78
CA GLY A 88 3.50 15.12 2.57
C GLY A 88 4.40 15.78 3.63
N GLU A 89 4.39 15.24 4.86
CA GLU A 89 5.20 15.68 5.99
C GLU A 89 6.34 14.68 6.31
N ASP A 90 6.68 13.81 5.36
CA ASP A 90 7.71 12.80 5.56
C ASP A 90 9.12 13.43 5.45
N PRO A 91 9.95 13.40 6.51
CA PRO A 91 11.25 14.07 6.50
C PRO A 91 12.27 13.46 5.51
N ARG A 92 11.98 12.29 4.94
CA ARG A 92 12.80 11.64 3.92
C ARG A 92 12.55 12.18 2.51
N ILE A 93 11.44 12.90 2.31
CA ILE A 93 10.96 13.42 1.02
C ILE A 93 10.97 14.95 1.06
N ASP A 94 11.57 15.59 0.08
CA ASP A 94 11.64 17.07 0.03
C ASP A 94 10.38 17.66 -0.61
N GLU A 95 9.73 16.93 -1.51
CA GLU A 95 8.55 17.41 -2.22
C GLU A 95 7.67 16.25 -2.70
N VAL A 96 6.36 16.34 -2.45
CA VAL A 96 5.38 15.38 -2.96
C VAL A 96 4.62 15.98 -4.12
N LEU A 97 4.67 15.32 -5.27
CA LEU A 97 3.92 15.64 -6.48
C LEU A 97 2.71 14.73 -6.59
N VAL A 98 1.57 15.30 -6.97
CA VAL A 98 0.31 14.56 -7.02
C VAL A 98 -0.15 14.36 -8.46
N TYR A 99 -0.48 13.11 -8.78
CA TYR A 99 -1.23 12.78 -9.98
C TYR A 99 -2.14 11.58 -9.75
N ASN A 100 -3.45 11.79 -9.83
CA ASN A 100 -4.43 10.73 -9.67
C ASN A 100 -4.58 9.92 -10.97
N TRP A 101 -3.86 8.80 -11.05
CA TRP A 101 -3.83 7.95 -12.24
C TRP A 101 -5.18 7.26 -12.46
N PRO A 102 -5.86 7.48 -13.60
CA PRO A 102 -7.25 7.05 -13.81
C PRO A 102 -7.51 5.54 -13.69
N TRP A 103 -6.49 4.70 -13.87
CA TRP A 103 -6.64 3.24 -13.84
C TRP A 103 -6.32 2.61 -12.49
N VAL A 104 -5.81 3.36 -11.52
CA VAL A 104 -5.58 2.88 -10.15
C VAL A 104 -6.88 2.93 -9.36
N HIS A 105 -7.61 4.01 -9.50
CA HIS A 105 -8.89 4.21 -8.82
C HIS A 105 -10.04 3.85 -9.76
N GLN A 106 -10.41 2.57 -9.84
CA GLN A 106 -11.46 2.04 -10.74
C GLN A 106 -12.89 2.40 -10.27
N LYS A 107 -13.16 3.62 -9.80
CA LYS A 107 -14.56 4.09 -9.74
C LYS A 107 -15.09 4.28 -11.17
N LYS A 108 -16.34 3.87 -11.43
CA LYS A 108 -17.01 3.84 -12.76
C LYS A 108 -16.88 5.12 -13.62
N ASN A 109 -16.46 6.24 -13.05
CA ASN A 109 -16.32 7.55 -13.70
C ASN A 109 -14.86 8.01 -13.92
N ASN A 110 -13.86 7.16 -13.70
CA ASN A 110 -12.45 7.55 -13.79
C ASN A 110 -11.93 7.40 -15.24
N ARG A 111 -12.56 8.10 -16.20
CA ARG A 111 -12.11 8.15 -17.59
C ARG A 111 -10.99 9.18 -17.77
N PHE A 112 -10.15 8.99 -18.78
CA PHE A 112 -9.26 10.04 -19.27
C PHE A 112 -10.10 11.19 -19.83
N THR A 113 -10.24 12.25 -19.06
CA THR A 113 -10.85 13.50 -19.50
C THR A 113 -9.76 14.40 -20.10
N THR A 114 -10.17 15.37 -20.92
CA THR A 114 -9.27 16.40 -21.46
C THR A 114 -8.53 17.14 -20.36
N GLU A 115 -9.18 17.36 -19.22
CA GLU A 115 -8.60 17.97 -18.03
C GLU A 115 -7.45 17.13 -17.44
N LYS A 116 -7.66 15.82 -17.23
CA LYS A 116 -6.63 14.90 -16.76
C LYS A 116 -5.44 14.77 -17.71
N VAL A 117 -5.71 14.84 -19.02
CA VAL A 117 -4.62 14.91 -20.00
C VAL A 117 -3.84 16.21 -19.87
N ARG A 118 -4.53 17.34 -19.68
CA ARG A 118 -3.89 18.64 -19.46
C ARG A 118 -3.03 18.63 -18.17
N GLU A 119 -3.56 18.10 -17.08
CA GLU A 119 -2.82 17.93 -15.82
C GLU A 119 -1.55 17.10 -16.02
N LEU A 120 -1.67 15.97 -16.74
CA LEU A 120 -0.52 15.11 -17.06
C LEU A 120 0.52 15.85 -17.88
N LEU A 121 0.11 16.59 -18.90
CA LEU A 121 1.05 17.37 -19.74
C LEU A 121 1.73 18.49 -18.94
N MET A 122 1.00 19.16 -18.03
CA MET A 122 1.58 20.16 -17.14
C MET A 122 2.61 19.53 -16.18
N LEU A 123 2.28 18.36 -15.62
CA LEU A 123 3.21 17.62 -14.74
C LEU A 123 4.47 17.18 -15.50
N ILE A 124 4.33 16.61 -16.71
CA ILE A 124 5.48 16.22 -17.54
C ILE A 124 6.35 17.45 -17.84
N ARG A 125 5.73 18.58 -18.17
CA ARG A 125 6.44 19.86 -18.43
C ARG A 125 7.20 20.33 -17.20
N ARG A 126 6.56 20.30 -16.03
CA ARG A 126 7.18 20.63 -14.74
C ARG A 126 8.39 19.73 -14.47
N LEU A 127 8.22 18.41 -14.53
CA LEU A 127 9.28 17.43 -14.29
C LEU A 127 10.45 17.61 -15.27
N ARG A 128 10.16 18.01 -16.52
CA ARG A 128 11.19 18.32 -17.52
C ARG A 128 12.05 19.52 -17.13
N HIS A 129 11.45 20.54 -16.53
CA HIS A 129 12.16 21.71 -15.99
C HIS A 129 12.95 21.39 -14.70
N GLU A 130 12.56 20.37 -13.96
CA GLU A 130 13.30 19.89 -12.79
C GLU A 130 14.66 19.26 -13.16
N ASN A 131 14.86 18.81 -14.40
CA ASN A 131 16.09 18.13 -14.85
C ASN A 131 16.44 16.92 -13.96
N ILE A 132 15.55 15.95 -13.88
CA ILE A 132 15.69 14.76 -13.04
C ILE A 132 16.95 13.94 -13.43
N ASP A 133 17.86 13.74 -12.50
CA ASP A 133 19.05 12.92 -12.69
C ASP A 133 18.74 11.42 -12.59
N LEU A 134 17.93 11.05 -11.60
CA LEU A 134 17.57 9.67 -11.31
C LEU A 134 16.06 9.52 -11.10
N LEU A 135 15.46 8.64 -11.90
CA LEU A 135 14.10 8.17 -11.70
C LEU A 135 14.13 6.75 -11.18
N ILE A 136 13.40 6.50 -10.08
CA ILE A 136 13.20 5.17 -9.49
C ILE A 136 11.71 4.86 -9.52
N ASP A 137 11.31 3.87 -10.32
CA ASP A 137 9.93 3.40 -10.40
C ASP A 137 9.81 2.07 -9.63
N PHE A 138 9.03 2.06 -8.58
CA PHE A 138 8.82 0.87 -7.73
C PHE A 138 7.71 -0.05 -8.24
N ARG A 139 6.91 0.39 -9.21
CA ARG A 139 5.80 -0.41 -9.76
C ARG A 139 6.20 -1.32 -10.92
N GLY A 140 7.18 -0.91 -11.73
CA GLY A 140 7.54 -1.60 -12.96
C GLY A 140 6.49 -1.43 -14.08
N ASP A 141 5.90 -0.23 -14.21
CA ASP A 141 4.90 0.07 -15.23
C ASP A 141 5.52 0.77 -16.44
N LEU A 142 5.44 0.12 -17.61
CA LEU A 142 5.96 0.67 -18.86
C LEU A 142 5.47 2.09 -19.16
N ARG A 143 4.19 2.36 -18.87
CA ARG A 143 3.60 3.68 -19.11
C ARG A 143 4.29 4.76 -18.28
N PHE A 144 4.64 4.45 -17.04
CA PHE A 144 5.33 5.38 -16.14
C PHE A 144 6.77 5.61 -16.58
N ILE A 145 7.46 4.56 -17.03
CA ILE A 145 8.81 4.70 -17.55
C ILE A 145 8.83 5.58 -18.81
N VAL A 146 7.84 5.45 -19.68
CA VAL A 146 7.73 6.32 -20.87
C VAL A 146 7.35 7.75 -20.48
N LEU A 147 6.24 7.91 -19.72
CA LEU A 147 5.69 9.24 -19.41
C LEU A 147 6.61 10.05 -18.49
N PHE A 148 7.10 9.43 -17.42
CA PHE A 148 7.87 10.10 -16.37
C PHE A 148 9.37 9.88 -16.47
N GLY A 149 9.81 8.90 -17.25
CA GLY A 149 11.22 8.65 -17.49
C GLY A 149 11.73 9.22 -18.82
N ILE A 150 11.08 8.87 -19.93
CA ILE A 150 11.54 9.28 -21.27
C ILE A 150 11.07 10.71 -21.58
N LEU A 151 9.76 10.99 -21.47
CA LEU A 151 9.22 12.30 -21.86
C LEU A 151 9.69 13.43 -20.95
N THR A 152 10.06 13.16 -19.71
CA THR A 152 10.63 14.17 -18.80
C THR A 152 12.15 14.36 -19.02
N GLY A 153 12.81 13.44 -19.72
CA GLY A 153 14.26 13.48 -19.94
C GLY A 153 15.07 13.01 -18.73
N ALA A 154 14.51 12.20 -17.83
CA ALA A 154 15.26 11.64 -16.71
C ALA A 154 16.51 10.90 -17.20
N LYS A 155 17.70 11.30 -16.68
CA LYS A 155 18.99 10.83 -17.21
C LYS A 155 19.19 9.34 -16.93
N ILE A 156 18.88 8.89 -15.72
CA ILE A 156 18.99 7.51 -15.28
C ILE A 156 17.61 7.02 -14.83
N ARG A 157 17.25 5.80 -15.22
CA ARG A 157 15.96 5.18 -14.93
C ARG A 157 16.20 3.78 -14.40
N VAL A 158 15.67 3.51 -13.20
CA VAL A 158 15.78 2.24 -12.50
C VAL A 158 14.36 1.78 -12.11
N SER A 159 14.08 0.49 -12.25
CA SER A 159 12.79 -0.10 -11.89
C SER A 159 12.91 -1.61 -11.72
N ASN A 160 11.81 -2.29 -11.49
CA ASN A 160 11.73 -3.74 -11.57
C ASN A 160 11.25 -4.22 -12.96
N SER A 161 11.40 -5.51 -13.22
CA SER A 161 11.12 -6.12 -14.54
C SER A 161 9.67 -6.58 -14.73
N ARG A 162 8.72 -6.15 -13.90
CA ARG A 162 7.30 -6.59 -13.92
C ARG A 162 6.68 -6.53 -15.33
N CYS A 163 6.89 -5.46 -16.05
CA CYS A 163 6.38 -5.28 -17.40
C CYS A 163 7.38 -5.64 -18.51
N GLY A 164 8.49 -6.25 -18.17
CA GLY A 164 9.45 -6.78 -19.14
C GLY A 164 10.27 -5.74 -19.90
N ASN A 165 10.28 -4.48 -19.48
CA ASN A 165 10.81 -3.36 -20.28
C ASN A 165 12.23 -2.94 -19.89
N ASN A 166 13.17 -3.89 -19.89
CA ASN A 166 14.55 -3.62 -19.49
C ASN A 166 15.33 -2.75 -20.50
N SER A 167 14.84 -2.58 -21.74
CA SER A 167 15.56 -1.79 -22.76
C SER A 167 15.53 -0.28 -22.48
N LEU A 168 14.52 0.22 -21.77
CA LEU A 168 14.41 1.63 -21.38
C LEU A 168 15.09 1.95 -20.03
N LEU A 169 15.52 0.94 -19.31
CA LEU A 169 16.09 1.06 -17.97
C LEU A 169 17.61 0.95 -18.01
N HIS A 170 18.29 1.64 -17.11
CA HIS A 170 19.73 1.52 -16.86
C HIS A 170 20.03 0.35 -15.93
N ALA A 171 19.13 0.09 -14.97
CA ALA A 171 19.12 -1.13 -14.16
C ALA A 171 17.68 -1.58 -13.88
N SER A 172 17.50 -2.88 -13.61
CA SER A 172 16.21 -3.45 -13.25
C SER A 172 16.40 -4.67 -12.37
N SER A 173 15.68 -4.71 -11.23
CA SER A 173 15.58 -5.91 -10.42
C SER A 173 14.63 -6.92 -11.06
N GLN A 174 14.73 -8.18 -10.66
CA GLN A 174 13.77 -9.21 -11.06
C GLN A 174 12.48 -9.04 -10.24
N TYR A 175 11.32 -9.07 -10.91
CA TYR A 175 10.03 -9.11 -10.22
C TYR A 175 9.70 -10.53 -9.80
N ASP A 176 9.87 -10.84 -8.51
CA ASP A 176 9.66 -12.16 -7.92
C ASP A 176 8.40 -12.15 -7.04
N VAL A 177 7.39 -12.93 -7.42
CA VAL A 177 6.11 -13.06 -6.70
C VAL A 177 6.21 -13.93 -5.44
N SER A 178 7.32 -14.58 -5.18
CA SER A 178 7.57 -15.29 -3.92
C SER A 178 8.06 -14.37 -2.80
N LYS A 179 8.39 -13.12 -3.13
CA LYS A 179 8.89 -12.10 -2.22
C LYS A 179 7.80 -11.11 -1.83
N HIS A 180 7.94 -10.54 -0.66
CA HIS A 180 7.08 -9.47 -0.19
C HIS A 180 7.28 -8.18 -1.00
N GLU A 181 6.23 -7.34 -1.14
CA GLU A 181 6.30 -6.08 -1.90
C GLU A 181 7.34 -5.09 -1.34
N VAL A 182 7.55 -5.09 -0.02
CA VAL A 182 8.63 -4.34 0.63
C VAL A 182 9.99 -4.78 0.10
N GLU A 183 10.24 -6.08 0.09
CA GLU A 183 11.51 -6.67 -0.36
C GLU A 183 11.75 -6.37 -1.84
N ARG A 184 10.71 -6.51 -2.68
CA ARG A 184 10.79 -6.15 -4.11
C ARG A 184 11.10 -4.68 -4.33
N SER A 185 10.54 -3.78 -3.49
CA SER A 185 10.84 -2.35 -3.56
C SER A 185 12.29 -2.06 -3.20
N LEU A 186 12.85 -2.76 -2.22
CA LEU A 186 14.25 -2.64 -1.80
C LEU A 186 15.21 -3.18 -2.87
N GLU A 187 14.90 -4.32 -3.48
CA GLU A 187 15.70 -4.91 -4.54
C GLU A 187 15.90 -3.98 -5.75
N VAL A 188 14.96 -3.06 -6.00
CA VAL A 188 15.14 -2.04 -7.03
C VAL A 188 16.38 -1.17 -6.76
N LEU A 189 16.74 -1.00 -5.49
CA LEU A 189 17.85 -0.15 -5.05
C LEU A 189 19.21 -0.87 -4.98
N GLU A 190 19.25 -2.20 -5.07
CA GLU A 190 20.51 -2.98 -4.99
C GLU A 190 21.54 -2.60 -6.03
N CYS A 191 21.10 -2.06 -7.17
CA CYS A 191 22.00 -1.58 -8.21
C CYS A 191 22.89 -0.40 -7.78
N PHE A 192 22.58 0.27 -6.68
CA PHE A 192 23.38 1.37 -6.11
C PHE A 192 24.39 0.90 -5.05
N GLY A 193 24.39 -0.38 -4.70
CA GLY A 193 25.25 -1.01 -3.70
C GLY A 193 24.48 -1.59 -2.52
N PRO A 194 25.18 -2.18 -1.56
CA PRO A 194 24.57 -2.73 -0.36
C PRO A 194 23.77 -1.67 0.37
N GLN A 195 22.66 -2.11 0.97
CA GLN A 195 21.81 -1.27 1.79
C GLN A 195 21.95 -1.73 3.25
N ASP A 196 22.07 -0.77 4.16
CA ASP A 196 21.87 -1.04 5.58
C ASP A 196 20.40 -1.42 5.81
N ASN A 197 20.07 -1.96 6.99
CA ASN A 197 18.73 -2.43 7.29
C ASN A 197 17.69 -1.31 7.07
N PRO A 198 16.84 -1.40 6.03
CA PRO A 198 15.90 -0.31 5.67
C PRO A 198 14.74 -0.21 6.66
N GLY A 199 14.67 -1.13 7.60
CA GLY A 199 13.61 -1.18 8.59
C GLY A 199 12.26 -1.61 7.99
N ARG A 200 11.20 -1.22 8.67
CA ARG A 200 9.80 -1.48 8.29
C ARG A 200 9.13 -0.22 7.71
N PRO A 201 7.93 -0.34 7.13
CA PRO A 201 7.13 0.80 6.74
C PRO A 201 6.97 1.81 7.88
N ARG A 202 6.98 3.10 7.54
CA ARG A 202 6.81 4.19 8.51
C ARG A 202 6.00 5.32 7.92
N ILE A 203 5.13 5.89 8.76
CA ILE A 203 4.42 7.15 8.53
C ILE A 203 4.81 8.07 9.69
N TYR A 204 5.25 9.28 9.36
CA TYR A 204 5.61 10.28 10.37
C TYR A 204 4.38 11.14 10.68
N LEU A 205 3.94 11.10 11.93
CA LEU A 205 2.87 11.95 12.44
C LEU A 205 3.46 13.22 13.04
N THR A 206 2.75 14.33 12.90
CA THR A 206 3.10 15.58 13.56
C THR A 206 2.65 15.58 15.02
N GLU A 207 3.25 16.43 15.85
CA GLU A 207 2.91 16.55 17.28
C GLU A 207 1.44 16.89 17.54
N ARG A 208 0.74 17.47 16.56
CA ARG A 208 -0.66 17.92 16.70
C ARG A 208 -1.67 16.79 16.43
N GLU A 209 -1.30 15.77 15.69
CA GLU A 209 -2.25 14.77 15.19
C GLU A 209 -2.72 13.80 16.27
N ILE A 210 -1.82 13.38 17.16
CA ILE A 210 -2.18 12.49 18.27
C ILE A 210 -3.13 13.16 19.26
N PRO A 211 -2.89 14.39 19.77
CA PRO A 211 -3.87 15.08 20.60
C PRO A 211 -5.20 15.32 19.90
N ALA A 212 -5.19 15.67 18.61
CA ALA A 212 -6.42 15.91 17.85
C ALA A 212 -7.29 14.65 17.73
N ILE A 213 -6.68 13.51 17.40
CA ILE A 213 -7.45 12.26 17.26
C ILE A 213 -7.95 11.74 18.61
N ARG A 214 -7.18 11.90 19.70
CA ARG A 214 -7.65 11.58 21.05
C ARG A 214 -8.90 12.37 21.41
N LYS A 215 -8.87 13.69 21.19
CA LYS A 215 -10.04 14.55 21.42
C LYS A 215 -11.25 14.15 20.55
N LYS A 216 -11.02 13.75 19.30
CA LYS A 216 -12.10 13.25 18.41
C LYS A 216 -12.73 11.99 18.97
N VAL A 217 -11.95 11.04 19.50
CA VAL A 217 -12.44 9.82 20.15
C VAL A 217 -13.21 10.17 21.44
N GLU A 218 -12.72 11.08 22.28
CA GLU A 218 -13.42 11.53 23.49
C GLU A 218 -14.77 12.17 23.17
N LEU A 219 -14.83 12.98 22.11
CA LEU A 219 -16.10 13.58 21.65
C LEU A 219 -17.08 12.52 21.11
N LEU A 220 -16.55 11.51 20.40
CA LEU A 220 -17.36 10.41 19.87
C LEU A 220 -17.95 9.54 20.98
N THR A 221 -17.16 9.24 22.00
CA THR A 221 -17.55 8.34 23.11
C THR A 221 -18.29 9.05 24.23
N GLY A 222 -18.12 10.36 24.38
CA GLY A 222 -18.59 11.14 25.53
C GLY A 222 -17.80 10.87 26.82
N GLU A 223 -16.66 10.16 26.74
CA GLU A 223 -15.82 9.76 27.86
C GLU A 223 -14.34 10.15 27.61
N ALA A 224 -13.52 10.04 28.65
CA ALA A 224 -12.07 10.17 28.51
C ALA A 224 -11.51 9.12 27.53
N PHE A 225 -10.36 9.43 26.92
CA PHE A 225 -9.73 8.53 25.96
C PHE A 225 -9.52 7.13 26.54
N PRO A 226 -9.99 6.06 25.85
CA PRO A 226 -10.01 4.71 26.41
C PRO A 226 -8.60 4.13 26.58
N ASN A 227 -8.39 3.37 27.67
CA ASN A 227 -7.16 2.64 27.92
C ASN A 227 -6.99 1.43 26.97
N LYS A 228 -8.11 0.86 26.51
CA LYS A 228 -8.13 -0.26 25.55
C LYS A 228 -8.95 0.15 24.32
N LEU A 229 -8.28 0.40 23.23
CA LEU A 229 -8.88 0.80 21.95
C LEU A 229 -8.62 -0.25 20.88
N ALA A 230 -9.67 -0.85 20.33
CA ALA A 230 -9.57 -1.77 19.19
C ALA A 230 -10.13 -1.11 17.93
N ILE A 231 -9.38 -1.18 16.84
CA ILE A 231 -9.82 -0.72 15.51
C ILE A 231 -10.21 -1.93 14.68
N ILE A 232 -11.41 -1.91 14.12
CA ILE A 232 -11.90 -2.94 13.19
C ILE A 232 -11.92 -2.35 11.79
N ALA A 233 -11.24 -3.02 10.86
CA ALA A 233 -11.16 -2.65 9.44
C ALA A 233 -11.83 -3.75 8.58
N PRO A 234 -13.16 -3.79 8.50
CA PRO A 234 -13.88 -4.91 7.90
C PRO A 234 -14.01 -4.80 6.38
N TYR A 235 -13.74 -3.62 5.81
CA TYR A 235 -14.03 -3.29 4.43
C TYR A 235 -12.79 -3.32 3.54
N SER A 236 -12.99 -3.75 2.29
CA SER A 236 -11.98 -3.76 1.24
C SER A 236 -12.57 -3.23 -0.06
N SER A 237 -11.71 -2.76 -0.95
CA SER A 237 -12.11 -2.29 -2.29
C SER A 237 -12.65 -3.40 -3.21
N LYS A 238 -12.55 -4.67 -2.80
CA LYS A 238 -13.01 -5.84 -3.56
C LYS A 238 -13.84 -6.77 -2.67
N ASP A 239 -15.04 -7.11 -3.13
CA ASP A 239 -15.96 -8.01 -2.41
C ASP A 239 -15.35 -9.39 -2.12
N VAL A 240 -14.51 -9.89 -3.02
CA VAL A 240 -13.79 -11.17 -2.86
C VAL A 240 -12.85 -11.21 -1.66
N LYS A 241 -12.53 -10.06 -1.06
CA LYS A 241 -11.73 -9.91 0.15
C LYS A 241 -12.59 -9.71 1.41
N SER A 242 -13.90 -9.67 1.29
CA SER A 242 -14.82 -9.43 2.39
C SER A 242 -14.99 -10.67 3.27
N TRP A 243 -14.86 -10.49 4.58
CA TRP A 243 -15.19 -11.49 5.58
C TRP A 243 -16.62 -11.26 6.06
N PRO A 244 -17.40 -12.31 6.43
CA PRO A 244 -18.82 -12.14 6.79
C PRO A 244 -19.04 -11.09 7.87
N ALA A 245 -19.98 -10.17 7.66
CA ALA A 245 -20.30 -9.10 8.60
C ALA A 245 -20.71 -9.67 9.97
N SER A 246 -21.49 -10.77 9.99
CA SER A 246 -21.87 -11.46 11.23
C SER A 246 -20.65 -11.99 12.01
N TYR A 247 -19.58 -12.36 11.34
CA TYR A 247 -18.35 -12.81 11.98
C TYR A 247 -17.57 -11.65 12.60
N PHE A 248 -17.55 -10.48 11.94
CA PHE A 248 -17.05 -9.27 12.56
C PHE A 248 -17.87 -8.86 13.77
N SER A 249 -19.20 -8.95 13.69
CA SER A 249 -20.09 -8.65 14.82
C SER A 249 -19.80 -9.51 16.06
N GLU A 250 -19.50 -10.79 15.87
CA GLU A 250 -19.09 -11.70 16.95
C GLU A 250 -17.76 -11.26 17.59
N VAL A 251 -16.75 -10.91 16.77
CA VAL A 251 -15.45 -10.43 17.27
C VAL A 251 -15.58 -9.08 17.98
N ILE A 252 -16.36 -8.15 17.43
CA ILE A 252 -16.65 -6.84 18.05
C ILE A 252 -17.31 -7.01 19.42
N SER A 253 -18.33 -7.87 19.51
CA SER A 253 -19.04 -8.16 20.75
C SER A 253 -18.11 -8.74 21.81
N ALA A 254 -17.23 -9.68 21.43
CA ALA A 254 -16.26 -10.28 22.33
C ALA A 254 -15.22 -9.26 22.83
N LEU A 255 -14.73 -8.38 21.96
CA LEU A 255 -13.80 -7.31 22.34
C LEU A 255 -14.46 -6.29 23.27
N SER A 256 -15.70 -5.90 22.99
CA SER A 256 -16.47 -4.99 23.85
C SER A 256 -16.70 -5.59 25.22
N ALA A 257 -17.04 -6.88 25.30
CA ALA A 257 -17.19 -7.61 26.57
C ALA A 257 -15.88 -7.70 27.37
N ASP A 258 -14.72 -7.72 26.70
CA ASP A 258 -13.39 -7.70 27.32
C ASP A 258 -12.90 -6.26 27.67
N GLY A 259 -13.81 -5.29 27.61
CA GLY A 259 -13.59 -3.91 28.05
C GLY A 259 -12.88 -3.02 27.04
N TYR A 260 -12.81 -3.41 25.76
CA TYR A 260 -12.33 -2.54 24.70
C TYR A 260 -13.40 -1.53 24.28
N THR A 261 -12.98 -0.31 24.04
CA THR A 261 -13.71 0.59 23.14
C THR A 261 -13.39 0.15 21.73
N VAL A 262 -14.41 -0.20 20.94
CA VAL A 262 -14.25 -0.70 19.58
C VAL A 262 -14.69 0.36 18.59
N ILE A 263 -13.82 0.70 17.62
CA ILE A 263 -14.11 1.64 16.54
C ILE A 263 -14.03 0.92 15.21
N VAL A 264 -15.13 0.94 14.46
CA VAL A 264 -15.17 0.45 13.08
C VAL A 264 -14.69 1.56 12.15
N ALA A 265 -13.64 1.27 11.38
CA ALA A 265 -13.06 2.16 10.39
C ALA A 265 -13.52 1.75 8.98
N GLY A 266 -13.69 2.74 8.10
CA GLY A 266 -14.10 2.54 6.72
C GLY A 266 -14.11 3.86 5.95
N THR A 267 -14.39 3.79 4.66
CA THR A 267 -14.59 4.95 3.80
C THR A 267 -16.03 5.50 3.98
N LYS A 268 -16.32 6.62 3.33
CA LYS A 268 -17.68 7.18 3.32
C LYS A 268 -18.68 6.22 2.65
N ASP A 269 -18.25 5.46 1.68
CA ASP A 269 -19.10 4.48 0.99
C ASP A 269 -19.46 3.31 1.93
N ASP A 270 -18.68 3.06 2.99
CA ASP A 270 -18.88 1.97 3.96
C ASP A 270 -19.70 2.41 5.20
N SER A 271 -20.06 3.70 5.31
CA SER A 271 -20.63 4.27 6.55
C SER A 271 -21.98 3.65 6.94
N GLU A 272 -22.85 3.39 5.96
CA GLU A 272 -24.15 2.76 6.21
C GLU A 272 -24.01 1.31 6.69
N ASP A 273 -23.18 0.52 6.02
CA ASP A 273 -22.87 -0.86 6.39
C ASP A 273 -22.20 -0.94 7.77
N ALA A 274 -21.34 0.02 8.11
CA ALA A 274 -20.70 0.09 9.42
C ALA A 274 -21.72 0.37 10.52
N GLN A 275 -22.66 1.28 10.31
CA GLN A 275 -23.75 1.55 11.27
C GLN A 275 -24.68 0.34 11.41
N LEU A 276 -25.02 -0.34 10.32
CA LEU A 276 -25.82 -1.57 10.36
C LEU A 276 -25.09 -2.68 11.13
N MET A 277 -23.78 -2.85 10.92
CA MET A 277 -22.97 -3.87 11.60
C MET A 277 -22.97 -3.70 13.12
N ILE A 278 -22.92 -2.46 13.62
CA ILE A 278 -22.88 -2.19 15.08
C ILE A 278 -24.26 -1.93 15.68
N SER A 279 -25.32 -1.86 14.86
CA SER A 279 -26.68 -1.60 15.32
C SER A 279 -27.14 -2.67 16.31
N GLY A 280 -27.67 -2.24 17.46
CA GLY A 280 -28.14 -3.14 18.52
C GLY A 280 -27.03 -3.82 19.34
N MET A 281 -25.75 -3.50 19.12
CA MET A 281 -24.68 -3.98 19.97
C MET A 281 -24.68 -3.26 21.32
N ASN A 282 -24.43 -4.02 22.37
CA ASN A 282 -24.22 -3.46 23.70
C ASN A 282 -22.74 -3.10 23.93
N GLY A 283 -22.48 -2.07 24.75
CA GLY A 283 -21.14 -1.67 25.17
C GLY A 283 -20.57 -0.51 24.34
N LYS A 284 -19.25 -0.36 24.39
CA LYS A 284 -18.53 0.79 23.81
C LYS A 284 -18.11 0.51 22.36
N VAL A 285 -19.10 0.48 21.47
CA VAL A 285 -18.90 0.20 20.03
C VAL A 285 -19.36 1.39 19.21
N TYR A 286 -18.47 1.91 18.38
CA TYR A 286 -18.67 3.13 17.60
C TYR A 286 -18.20 2.95 16.15
N SER A 287 -18.68 3.80 15.25
CA SER A 287 -18.19 3.87 13.87
C SER A 287 -17.57 5.24 13.59
N LEU A 288 -16.41 5.24 12.95
CA LEU A 288 -15.79 6.41 12.32
C LEU A 288 -15.65 6.20 10.80
N ALA A 289 -16.41 5.27 10.21
CA ALA A 289 -16.43 5.06 8.77
C ALA A 289 -16.92 6.33 8.06
N GLY A 290 -16.08 6.86 7.16
CA GLY A 290 -16.33 8.13 6.46
C GLY A 290 -16.03 9.40 7.25
N GLU A 291 -15.73 9.29 8.53
CA GLU A 291 -15.51 10.41 9.44
C GLU A 291 -14.02 10.71 9.71
N THR A 292 -13.12 9.96 9.09
CA THR A 292 -11.68 10.17 9.20
C THR A 292 -11.04 10.37 7.84
N SER A 293 -10.14 11.33 7.73
CA SER A 293 -9.14 11.36 6.67
C SER A 293 -8.16 10.20 6.86
N ILE A 294 -7.39 9.86 5.82
CA ILE A 294 -6.37 8.81 5.93
C ILE A 294 -5.28 9.19 6.96
N ARG A 295 -5.03 10.46 7.15
CA ARG A 295 -4.09 10.98 8.12
C ARG A 295 -4.60 10.84 9.55
N GLU A 296 -5.88 11.17 9.80
CA GLU A 296 -6.54 10.93 11.07
C GLU A 296 -6.65 9.43 11.39
N LEU A 297 -6.88 8.60 10.36
CA LEU A 297 -6.85 7.13 10.52
C LEU A 297 -5.46 6.64 10.95
N ALA A 298 -4.39 7.16 10.38
CA ALA A 298 -3.03 6.83 10.79
C ALA A 298 -2.77 7.22 12.26
N ALA A 299 -3.21 8.41 12.67
CA ALA A 299 -3.13 8.85 14.06
C ALA A 299 -3.99 7.99 14.99
N LEU A 300 -5.21 7.61 14.58
CA LEU A 300 -6.09 6.72 15.35
C LEU A 300 -5.46 5.34 15.57
N VAL A 301 -4.92 4.76 14.51
CA VAL A 301 -4.23 3.47 14.56
C VAL A 301 -2.99 3.54 15.45
N SER A 302 -2.22 4.62 15.41
CA SER A 302 -0.99 4.77 16.22
C SER A 302 -1.24 4.76 17.73
N VAL A 303 -2.46 5.07 18.17
CA VAL A 303 -2.86 5.08 19.59
C VAL A 303 -3.77 3.90 19.95
N ALA A 304 -4.02 2.99 19.02
CA ALA A 304 -4.82 1.80 19.23
C ALA A 304 -4.06 0.72 20.01
N SER A 305 -4.78 -0.08 20.79
CA SER A 305 -4.23 -1.27 21.44
C SER A 305 -4.14 -2.47 20.51
N MET A 306 -4.94 -2.49 19.43
CA MET A 306 -4.90 -3.48 18.37
C MET A 306 -5.69 -3.04 17.13
N VAL A 307 -5.38 -3.67 16.00
CA VAL A 307 -6.14 -3.55 14.75
C VAL A 307 -6.51 -4.95 14.25
N VAL A 308 -7.77 -5.15 13.91
CA VAL A 308 -8.29 -6.40 13.33
C VAL A 308 -8.97 -6.08 12.01
N GLY A 309 -8.64 -6.77 10.94
CA GLY A 309 -9.29 -6.50 9.65
C GLY A 309 -8.95 -7.47 8.55
N VAL A 310 -9.62 -7.29 7.40
CA VAL A 310 -9.29 -7.97 6.16
C VAL A 310 -8.12 -7.31 5.44
N ASP A 311 -7.61 -7.93 4.38
CA ASP A 311 -6.58 -7.34 3.51
C ASP A 311 -7.02 -5.99 2.92
N THR A 312 -6.63 -4.92 3.57
CA THR A 312 -6.98 -3.52 3.25
C THR A 312 -5.85 -2.56 3.60
N GLY A 313 -5.88 -1.35 3.03
CA GLY A 313 -4.89 -0.30 3.28
C GLY A 313 -4.71 0.05 4.76
N VAL A 314 -5.74 -0.09 5.59
CA VAL A 314 -5.69 0.16 7.04
C VAL A 314 -4.66 -0.72 7.74
N LEU A 315 -4.55 -2.00 7.36
CA LEU A 315 -3.58 -2.92 7.96
C LEU A 315 -2.14 -2.55 7.61
N HIS A 316 -1.92 -2.02 6.40
CA HIS A 316 -0.59 -1.52 6.01
C HIS A 316 -0.23 -0.23 6.76
N VAL A 317 -1.21 0.65 6.97
CA VAL A 317 -1.03 1.82 7.84
C VAL A 317 -0.70 1.37 9.27
N ALA A 318 -1.39 0.35 9.80
CA ALA A 318 -1.09 -0.21 11.11
C ALA A 318 0.33 -0.79 11.21
N ALA A 319 0.84 -1.39 10.13
CA ALA A 319 2.21 -1.91 10.08
C ALA A 319 3.30 -0.83 10.21
N CYS A 320 2.92 0.46 10.07
CA CYS A 320 3.84 1.58 10.28
C CYS A 320 4.08 1.91 11.76
N PHE A 321 3.29 1.33 12.66
CA PHE A 321 3.31 1.59 14.10
C PHE A 321 3.49 0.29 14.89
N ASP A 322 3.84 0.41 16.18
CA ASP A 322 4.04 -0.74 17.08
C ASP A 322 2.69 -1.25 17.64
N VAL A 323 1.75 -1.49 16.74
CA VAL A 323 0.38 -1.89 17.08
C VAL A 323 0.19 -3.36 16.71
N PRO A 324 -0.34 -4.19 17.63
CA PRO A 324 -0.75 -5.56 17.32
C PRO A 324 -1.79 -5.61 16.20
N ILE A 325 -1.57 -6.48 15.20
CA ILE A 325 -2.43 -6.61 14.04
C ILE A 325 -2.90 -8.05 13.92
N VAL A 326 -4.22 -8.26 13.78
CA VAL A 326 -4.79 -9.52 13.32
C VAL A 326 -5.34 -9.32 11.92
N ALA A 327 -4.67 -9.92 10.94
CA ALA A 327 -4.93 -9.74 9.52
C ALA A 327 -5.60 -11.00 8.93
N ILE A 328 -6.78 -10.83 8.35
CA ILE A 328 -7.58 -11.89 7.73
C ILE A 328 -7.33 -11.86 6.21
N PHE A 329 -6.70 -12.92 5.70
CA PHE A 329 -6.34 -13.06 4.30
C PHE A 329 -7.12 -14.20 3.63
N GLY A 330 -7.46 -14.00 2.37
CA GLY A 330 -8.20 -14.99 1.58
C GLY A 330 -7.72 -15.00 0.13
N SER A 331 -8.35 -14.22 -0.74
CA SER A 331 -8.10 -14.18 -2.18
C SER A 331 -6.77 -13.53 -2.57
N THR A 332 -6.04 -12.96 -1.64
CA THR A 332 -4.74 -12.30 -1.85
C THR A 332 -3.63 -13.14 -1.22
N ARG A 333 -2.48 -13.22 -1.88
CA ARG A 333 -1.32 -13.94 -1.35
C ARG A 333 -0.69 -13.16 -0.19
N SER A 334 -0.78 -13.72 1.01
CA SER A 334 -0.24 -13.11 2.21
C SER A 334 1.28 -12.93 2.13
N ILE A 335 2.00 -13.84 1.48
CA ILE A 335 3.45 -13.75 1.28
C ILE A 335 3.86 -12.45 0.56
N GLU A 336 3.02 -11.97 -0.36
CA GLU A 336 3.31 -10.74 -1.13
C GLU A 336 2.84 -9.48 -0.42
N PHE A 337 1.68 -9.54 0.29
CA PHE A 337 0.93 -8.34 0.68
C PHE A 337 0.48 -8.32 2.14
N ARG A 338 0.99 -9.21 3.01
CA ARG A 338 0.68 -9.12 4.45
C ARG A 338 1.19 -7.78 5.04
N PRO A 339 0.62 -7.30 6.17
CA PRO A 339 1.23 -6.22 6.93
C PRO A 339 2.68 -6.55 7.27
N TYR A 340 3.62 -5.74 6.82
CA TYR A 340 5.06 -5.96 7.04
C TYR A 340 5.46 -5.44 8.42
N SER A 341 5.05 -6.19 9.43
CA SER A 341 5.26 -5.85 10.84
C SER A 341 5.49 -7.13 11.66
N PRO A 342 6.41 -7.14 12.62
CA PRO A 342 6.59 -8.26 13.54
C PRO A 342 5.38 -8.43 14.47
N PHE A 343 4.55 -7.37 14.64
CA PHE A 343 3.36 -7.39 15.48
C PHE A 343 2.11 -7.93 14.75
N ALA A 344 2.24 -8.43 13.53
CA ALA A 344 1.11 -8.94 12.75
C ALA A 344 0.95 -10.46 12.91
N ARG A 345 -0.30 -10.89 13.15
CA ARG A 345 -0.73 -12.29 13.03
C ARG A 345 -1.60 -12.42 11.79
N ILE A 346 -1.15 -13.26 10.88
CA ILE A 346 -1.83 -13.50 9.61
C ILE A 346 -2.68 -14.76 9.74
N LEU A 347 -3.97 -14.61 9.47
CA LEU A 347 -4.92 -15.71 9.43
C LEU A 347 -5.34 -15.93 7.98
N GLU A 348 -5.05 -17.10 7.47
CA GLU A 348 -5.44 -17.53 6.13
C GLU A 348 -5.84 -19.01 6.16
N THR A 349 -6.72 -19.43 5.25
CA THR A 349 -7.05 -20.83 5.13
C THR A 349 -6.16 -21.50 4.11
N SER A 350 -5.64 -22.69 4.47
CA SER A 350 -4.87 -23.53 3.56
C SER A 350 -5.73 -24.40 2.63
N THR A 351 -7.07 -24.39 2.82
CA THR A 351 -7.98 -25.35 2.18
C THR A 351 -8.80 -24.77 1.03
N CYS A 352 -8.45 -23.57 0.54
CA CYS A 352 -9.14 -22.99 -0.60
C CYS A 352 -8.94 -23.84 -1.87
N ARG A 353 -10.04 -24.25 -2.52
CA ARG A 353 -10.01 -25.01 -3.78
C ARG A 353 -9.53 -24.19 -4.97
N CYS A 354 -9.60 -22.88 -4.83
CA CYS A 354 -9.15 -21.93 -5.82
C CYS A 354 -7.63 -21.73 -5.70
N ASN A 355 -6.84 -22.24 -6.65
CA ASN A 355 -5.40 -21.99 -6.73
C ASN A 355 -5.08 -20.63 -7.37
N GLN A 356 -6.07 -19.77 -7.51
CA GLN A 356 -5.96 -18.53 -8.24
C GLN A 356 -6.06 -17.36 -7.26
N PHE A 357 -4.96 -16.65 -7.12
CA PHE A 357 -4.89 -15.44 -6.33
C PHE A 357 -5.14 -14.20 -7.21
N LEU A 358 -5.70 -13.15 -6.65
CA LEU A 358 -5.97 -11.87 -7.30
C LEU A 358 -7.15 -11.86 -8.30
N HIS A 359 -8.12 -12.77 -8.14
CA HIS A 359 -9.38 -12.71 -8.87
C HIS A 359 -10.31 -11.65 -8.29
N ASP A 360 -11.16 -11.11 -9.14
CA ASP A 360 -12.23 -10.20 -8.72
C ASP A 360 -13.49 -10.98 -8.24
N GLN A 361 -13.53 -12.29 -8.48
CA GLN A 361 -14.61 -13.18 -8.10
C GLN A 361 -14.06 -14.52 -7.61
N CYS A 362 -14.77 -15.16 -6.68
CA CYS A 362 -14.49 -16.51 -6.22
C CYS A 362 -15.29 -17.53 -7.05
N ASP A 363 -14.62 -18.57 -7.55
CA ASP A 363 -15.26 -19.65 -8.29
C ASP A 363 -16.09 -20.57 -7.39
N TYR A 364 -15.87 -20.52 -6.07
CA TYR A 364 -16.51 -21.38 -5.06
C TYR A 364 -17.06 -20.54 -3.90
N PRO A 365 -18.03 -19.62 -4.13
CA PRO A 365 -18.56 -18.79 -3.06
C PRO A 365 -19.39 -19.61 -2.06
N VAL A 366 -19.31 -19.24 -0.81
CA VAL A 366 -20.12 -19.77 0.28
C VAL A 366 -20.93 -18.61 0.89
N ASN A 367 -22.25 -18.68 0.79
CA ASN A 367 -23.16 -17.63 1.26
C ASN A 367 -22.79 -16.22 0.77
N GLY A 368 -22.33 -16.11 -0.49
CA GLY A 368 -21.93 -14.85 -1.11
C GLY A 368 -20.49 -14.39 -0.82
N TYR A 369 -19.76 -15.08 0.04
CA TYR A 369 -18.37 -14.77 0.38
C TYR A 369 -17.40 -15.75 -0.27
N ALA A 370 -16.16 -15.33 -0.46
CA ALA A 370 -15.11 -16.24 -0.92
C ALA A 370 -14.93 -17.41 0.06
N GLU A 371 -14.84 -18.66 -0.45
CA GLU A 371 -14.74 -19.86 0.37
C GLU A 371 -13.65 -19.77 1.43
N CYS A 372 -12.46 -19.26 1.06
CA CYS A 372 -11.33 -19.09 1.97
C CYS A 372 -11.66 -18.17 3.15
N LEU A 373 -12.48 -17.15 2.95
CA LEU A 373 -12.89 -16.21 4.01
C LEU A 373 -14.10 -16.74 4.77
N ALA A 374 -15.06 -17.37 4.11
CA ALA A 374 -16.23 -17.94 4.78
C ALA A 374 -15.89 -19.11 5.71
N THR A 375 -14.81 -19.84 5.44
CA THR A 375 -14.34 -20.96 6.28
C THR A 375 -13.49 -20.53 7.47
N LEU A 376 -12.90 -19.36 7.45
CA LEU A 376 -12.16 -18.78 8.58
C LEU A 376 -13.17 -18.26 9.62
N ARG A 377 -13.19 -18.89 10.80
CA ARG A 377 -14.22 -18.65 11.83
C ARG A 377 -13.80 -17.57 12.84
N PRO A 378 -14.76 -16.86 13.46
CA PRO A 378 -14.48 -15.88 14.52
C PRO A 378 -13.63 -16.43 15.67
N SER A 379 -13.84 -17.70 16.05
CA SER A 379 -13.03 -18.35 17.09
C SER A 379 -11.53 -18.38 16.79
N GLN A 380 -11.14 -18.48 15.52
CA GLN A 380 -9.72 -18.43 15.12
C GLN A 380 -9.15 -17.00 15.28
N VAL A 381 -9.96 -15.99 14.95
CA VAL A 381 -9.59 -14.58 15.14
C VAL A 381 -9.46 -14.26 16.63
N LEU A 382 -10.43 -14.68 17.45
CA LEU A 382 -10.41 -14.49 18.91
C LEU A 382 -9.22 -15.20 19.56
N LYS A 383 -8.87 -16.41 19.08
CA LYS A 383 -7.66 -17.11 19.54
C LYS A 383 -6.40 -16.31 19.23
N ALA A 384 -6.26 -15.79 17.99
CA ALA A 384 -5.11 -14.96 17.62
C ALA A 384 -5.03 -13.68 18.45
N ILE A 385 -6.16 -13.04 18.76
CA ILE A 385 -6.24 -11.89 19.66
C ILE A 385 -5.74 -12.26 21.06
N ALA A 386 -6.15 -13.41 21.60
CA ALA A 386 -5.71 -13.87 22.91
C ALA A 386 -4.20 -14.18 22.94
N GLU A 387 -3.67 -14.78 21.89
CA GLU A 387 -2.23 -15.06 21.77
C GLU A 387 -1.38 -13.79 21.75
N ILE A 388 -1.81 -12.75 21.04
CA ILE A 388 -1.13 -11.43 21.01
C ILE A 388 -1.12 -10.78 22.39
N LYS A 389 -2.21 -10.92 23.17
CA LYS A 389 -2.29 -10.37 24.52
C LYS A 389 -1.37 -11.08 25.50
N LEU A 390 -1.21 -12.40 25.37
CA LEU A 390 -0.37 -13.21 26.25
C LEU A 390 1.13 -13.06 25.97
N ASN A 391 1.47 -12.90 24.71
CA ASN A 391 2.84 -12.71 24.24
C ASN A 391 2.90 -11.41 23.43
N PRO A 392 2.90 -10.24 24.07
CA PRO A 392 3.21 -9.01 23.36
C PRO A 392 4.60 -9.20 22.76
N ILE A 393 4.69 -9.10 21.43
CA ILE A 393 5.96 -9.23 20.73
C ILE A 393 6.82 -8.06 21.20
N ILE A 394 7.76 -8.36 22.08
CA ILE A 394 8.73 -7.38 22.57
C ILE A 394 9.61 -7.04 21.38
N SER A 395 9.66 -5.78 21.00
CA SER A 395 10.64 -5.26 20.04
C SER A 395 12.03 -5.40 20.64
N GLU A 396 12.85 -6.29 20.09
CA GLU A 396 14.30 -6.22 20.25
C GLU A 396 14.89 -5.07 19.44
#